data_535f89ebc151fbe7f4fb6290ef4a1f66
#
_entry.id   535f89ebc151fbe7f4fb6290ef4a1f66
#
_cell.length_a   1.000
_cell.length_b   1.000
_cell.length_c   1.000
_cell.angle_alpha   90.00
_cell.angle_beta   90.00
_cell.angle_gamma   90.00
#
_symmetry.space_group_name_H-M   'P 1'
#
loop_
_entity.id
_entity.type
_entity.pdbx_description
1 polymer ?
#
loop_
_entity_poly.entity_id
_entity_poly.type
_entity_poly.pdbx_seq_one_letter_code
_entity_poly.pdbx_strand_id
1 'polypeptide(L)'
;QRGLPAITDKWKRAQAAIDAGADLVFELPFYYAVQAGEIFAQGAVRLLSDLQVSSIICGSEHADIDFINLAAHEPDISGNSNFDKKNRTFASNYAAALEEKTGFYLENANDILAFSYAKAILNQNLTEKIKLRTISRVSADYHDQFLNDGEIASATAIRKALSEGQNVDSYTPMSDLQYTDYEARLFQLLKYRLSTDGLGQIRSIYQVNEGMEYLIKQAIEKNPSDFGELLALIKSKRYTFARLHRVLVYILLNIKVDQMNLAMQNPYHRLLGFTEKGRQYLHEKKGRFNFPTISHVDQKTANKSLAIDYKAGLVYNQIMDYKSTQDIKRTPIQS
;
A
#
# COMPACT_ATOMS: atom_id res chain seq x y z
N GLN A 1 2.22 -0.12 2.99
CA GLN A 1 0.95 -0.63 2.46
C GLN A 1 -0.27 -0.24 3.29
N ARG A 2 -0.23 -0.41 4.60
CA ARG A 2 -1.38 -0.16 5.47
C ARG A 2 -1.27 1.15 6.25
N GLY A 3 -0.48 2.11 5.75
CA GLY A 3 -0.23 3.38 6.41
C GLY A 3 0.90 3.35 7.45
N LEU A 4 1.72 2.30 7.47
CA LEU A 4 2.93 2.25 8.28
C LEU A 4 4.18 2.25 7.39
N PRO A 5 5.31 2.79 7.86
CA PRO A 5 6.57 2.76 7.15
C PRO A 5 7.03 1.33 6.85
N ALA A 6 7.68 1.13 5.72
CA ALA A 6 8.38 -0.13 5.45
C ALA A 6 9.66 -0.19 6.30
N ILE A 7 10.04 -1.39 6.75
CA ILE A 7 11.24 -1.60 7.59
C ILE A 7 12.55 -1.34 6.85
N THR A 8 12.51 -1.32 5.51
CA THR A 8 13.67 -0.99 4.67
C THR A 8 13.25 -0.13 3.49
N ASP A 9 14.18 0.61 2.91
CA ASP A 9 13.91 1.54 1.82
C ASP A 9 13.49 0.83 0.51
N LYS A 10 12.95 1.59 -0.42
CA LYS A 10 12.47 1.07 -1.69
C LYS A 10 13.58 0.52 -2.58
N TRP A 11 14.82 1.02 -2.44
CA TRP A 11 15.96 0.59 -3.24
C TRP A 11 16.48 -0.78 -2.83
N LYS A 12 16.62 -1.04 -1.53
CA LYS A 12 16.94 -2.39 -1.03
C LYS A 12 15.90 -3.41 -1.47
N ARG A 13 14.61 -3.04 -1.40
CA ARG A 13 13.53 -3.92 -1.87
C ARG A 13 13.55 -4.13 -3.38
N ALA A 14 13.91 -3.09 -4.16
CA ALA A 14 14.07 -3.22 -5.60
C ALA A 14 15.26 -4.10 -5.96
N GLN A 15 16.38 -3.97 -5.26
CA GLN A 15 17.54 -4.86 -5.44
C GLN A 15 17.16 -6.32 -5.18
N ALA A 16 16.50 -6.59 -4.03
CA ALA A 16 16.06 -7.95 -3.73
C ALA A 16 15.10 -8.54 -4.79
N ALA A 17 14.27 -7.71 -5.41
CA ALA A 17 13.40 -8.17 -6.50
C ALA A 17 14.20 -8.47 -7.79
N ILE A 18 15.20 -7.66 -8.13
CA ILE A 18 16.11 -7.94 -9.27
C ILE A 18 16.89 -9.22 -9.02
N ASP A 19 17.46 -9.38 -7.81
CA ASP A 19 18.24 -10.58 -7.43
C ASP A 19 17.37 -11.84 -7.45
N ALA A 20 16.07 -11.71 -7.19
CA ALA A 20 15.08 -12.77 -7.30
C ALA A 20 14.60 -13.03 -8.75
N GLY A 21 15.16 -12.36 -9.75
CA GLY A 21 14.89 -12.60 -11.17
C GLY A 21 13.86 -11.69 -11.82
N ALA A 22 13.47 -10.57 -11.18
CA ALA A 22 12.63 -9.58 -11.83
C ALA A 22 13.42 -8.79 -12.88
N ASP A 23 12.93 -8.72 -14.11
CA ASP A 23 13.57 -7.97 -15.19
C ASP A 23 13.32 -6.45 -15.10
N LEU A 24 12.21 -6.05 -14.48
CA LEU A 24 11.82 -4.64 -14.28
C LEU A 24 11.19 -4.46 -12.92
N VAL A 25 11.61 -3.45 -12.18
CA VAL A 25 11.02 -3.09 -10.90
C VAL A 25 10.53 -1.64 -10.94
N PHE A 26 9.23 -1.48 -10.74
CA PHE A 26 8.57 -0.17 -10.67
C PHE A 26 8.03 0.09 -9.27
N GLU A 27 8.10 1.33 -8.83
CA GLU A 27 7.43 1.78 -7.63
C GLU A 27 5.93 1.97 -7.91
N LEU A 28 5.08 1.38 -7.07
CA LEU A 28 3.67 1.79 -7.05
C LEU A 28 3.59 3.14 -6.32
N PRO A 29 3.17 4.22 -7.00
CA PRO A 29 3.13 5.55 -6.42
C PRO A 29 2.35 5.61 -5.11
N PHE A 30 2.76 6.48 -4.19
CA PHE A 30 2.17 6.64 -2.87
C PHE A 30 0.64 6.77 -2.91
N TYR A 31 0.12 7.54 -3.85
CA TYR A 31 -1.30 7.80 -3.99
C TYR A 31 -2.13 6.57 -4.39
N TYR A 32 -1.49 5.49 -4.84
CA TYR A 32 -2.10 4.16 -4.99
C TYR A 32 -1.66 3.19 -3.88
N ALA A 33 -0.40 3.25 -3.46
CA ALA A 33 0.17 2.31 -2.49
C ALA A 33 -0.45 2.45 -1.09
N VAL A 34 -0.77 3.68 -0.66
CA VAL A 34 -1.36 3.98 0.65
C VAL A 34 -2.86 4.20 0.49
N GLN A 35 -3.60 3.14 0.14
CA GLN A 35 -5.04 3.19 -0.11
C GLN A 35 -5.76 1.94 0.43
N ALA A 36 -7.10 1.96 0.38
CA ALA A 36 -7.90 0.75 0.51
C ALA A 36 -7.59 -0.22 -0.64
N GLY A 37 -7.81 -1.52 -0.41
CA GLY A 37 -7.44 -2.58 -1.37
C GLY A 37 -7.97 -2.36 -2.77
N GLU A 38 -9.18 -1.86 -2.90
CA GLU A 38 -9.81 -1.57 -4.21
C GLU A 38 -9.04 -0.48 -5.00
N ILE A 39 -8.77 0.67 -4.39
CA ILE A 39 -8.02 1.77 -5.05
C ILE A 39 -6.58 1.36 -5.31
N PHE A 40 -5.97 0.62 -4.38
CA PHE A 40 -4.64 0.03 -4.57
C PHE A 40 -4.60 -0.86 -5.81
N ALA A 41 -5.55 -1.80 -5.93
CA ALA A 41 -5.64 -2.72 -7.04
C ALA A 41 -5.94 -2.00 -8.37
N GLN A 42 -6.87 -1.04 -8.37
CA GLN A 42 -7.16 -0.22 -9.54
C GLN A 42 -5.91 0.48 -10.08
N GLY A 43 -5.12 1.10 -9.19
CA GLY A 43 -3.89 1.77 -9.56
C GLY A 43 -2.82 0.80 -10.08
N ALA A 44 -2.63 -0.32 -9.40
CA ALA A 44 -1.67 -1.35 -9.81
C ALA A 44 -2.04 -1.94 -11.19
N VAL A 45 -3.30 -2.32 -11.40
CA VAL A 45 -3.78 -2.86 -12.69
C VAL A 45 -3.66 -1.82 -13.80
N ARG A 46 -3.98 -0.55 -13.53
CA ARG A 46 -3.85 0.54 -14.49
C ARG A 46 -2.40 0.72 -14.98
N LEU A 47 -1.44 0.71 -14.05
CA LEU A 47 -0.02 0.85 -14.40
C LEU A 47 0.51 -0.40 -15.10
N LEU A 48 0.16 -1.60 -14.63
CA LEU A 48 0.58 -2.85 -15.26
C LEU A 48 -0.02 -3.02 -16.66
N SER A 49 -1.27 -2.60 -16.86
CA SER A 49 -1.91 -2.61 -18.19
C SER A 49 -1.19 -1.68 -19.16
N ASP A 50 -0.79 -0.50 -18.73
CA ASP A 50 -0.03 0.45 -19.56
C ASP A 50 1.37 -0.11 -19.90
N LEU A 51 1.99 -0.84 -18.97
CA LEU A 51 3.21 -1.60 -19.21
C LEU A 51 2.99 -2.85 -20.10
N GLN A 52 1.77 -3.09 -20.57
CA GLN A 52 1.40 -4.16 -21.48
C GLN A 52 1.70 -5.58 -20.96
N VAL A 53 1.52 -5.81 -19.66
CA VAL A 53 1.63 -7.16 -19.10
C VAL A 53 0.46 -8.03 -19.58
N SER A 54 0.73 -9.32 -19.80
CA SER A 54 -0.30 -10.30 -20.20
C SER A 54 -0.91 -11.05 -19.02
N SER A 55 -0.29 -10.97 -17.83
CA SER A 55 -0.83 -11.60 -16.63
C SER A 55 -0.40 -10.87 -15.36
N ILE A 56 -1.24 -10.96 -14.35
CA ILE A 56 -0.97 -10.52 -12.97
C ILE A 56 -0.98 -11.77 -12.11
N ILE A 57 0.07 -11.95 -11.31
CA ILE A 57 0.19 -13.09 -10.38
C ILE A 57 0.17 -12.54 -8.96
N CYS A 58 -0.66 -13.13 -8.10
CA CYS A 58 -0.70 -12.79 -6.68
C CYS A 58 -0.87 -14.03 -5.79
N GLY A 59 -0.44 -13.91 -4.54
CA GLY A 59 -0.70 -14.96 -3.54
C GLY A 59 -2.14 -14.91 -3.06
N SER A 60 -2.72 -16.08 -2.76
CA SER A 60 -4.07 -16.24 -2.22
C SER A 60 -4.10 -17.37 -1.20
N GLU A 61 -4.97 -17.28 -0.22
CA GLU A 61 -5.25 -18.38 0.70
C GLU A 61 -6.08 -19.48 0.02
N HIS A 62 -6.94 -19.08 -0.97
CA HIS A 62 -7.76 -19.98 -1.78
C HIS A 62 -7.42 -19.82 -3.27
N ALA A 63 -6.26 -20.34 -3.66
CA ALA A 63 -5.74 -20.15 -5.03
C ALA A 63 -6.51 -20.90 -6.12
N ASP A 64 -7.39 -21.82 -5.74
CA ASP A 64 -8.32 -22.57 -6.61
C ASP A 64 -9.56 -21.76 -7.01
N ILE A 65 -9.82 -20.64 -6.35
CA ILE A 65 -10.95 -19.76 -6.65
C ILE A 65 -10.72 -18.97 -7.94
N ASP A 66 -11.69 -18.99 -8.84
CA ASP A 66 -11.76 -18.06 -9.96
C ASP A 66 -12.26 -16.68 -9.50
N PHE A 67 -11.31 -15.83 -9.10
CA PHE A 67 -11.63 -14.49 -8.62
C PHE A 67 -12.22 -13.57 -9.70
N ILE A 68 -11.97 -13.81 -10.98
CA ILE A 68 -12.61 -13.05 -12.07
C ILE A 68 -14.11 -13.39 -12.12
N ASN A 69 -14.44 -14.66 -12.08
CA ASN A 69 -15.83 -15.09 -12.03
C ASN A 69 -16.52 -14.62 -10.75
N LEU A 70 -15.84 -14.72 -9.60
CA LEU A 70 -16.36 -14.25 -8.31
C LEU A 70 -16.66 -12.74 -8.37
N ALA A 71 -15.79 -11.94 -8.92
CA ALA A 71 -15.95 -10.49 -9.05
C ALA A 71 -17.04 -10.10 -10.07
N ALA A 72 -17.22 -10.88 -11.14
CA ALA A 72 -18.30 -10.67 -12.11
C ALA A 72 -19.69 -10.87 -11.48
N HIS A 73 -19.79 -11.64 -10.39
CA HIS A 73 -21.02 -11.90 -9.64
C HIS A 73 -21.07 -11.08 -8.32
N GLU A 74 -20.34 -9.97 -8.20
CA GLU A 74 -20.44 -9.15 -7.00
C GLU A 74 -21.88 -8.68 -6.72
N PRO A 75 -22.27 -8.52 -5.44
CA PRO A 75 -23.58 -8.02 -5.09
C PRO A 75 -23.75 -6.56 -5.47
N ASP A 76 -24.92 -6.19 -6.00
CA ASP A 76 -25.30 -4.78 -6.07
C ASP A 76 -25.66 -4.30 -4.67
N ILE A 77 -24.82 -3.40 -4.15
CA ILE A 77 -25.00 -2.81 -2.84
C ILE A 77 -25.72 -1.46 -2.88
N SER A 78 -26.06 -0.97 -4.09
CA SER A 78 -26.76 0.29 -4.26
C SER A 78 -28.21 0.17 -3.69
N GLY A 79 -28.52 1.02 -2.71
CA GLY A 79 -29.83 1.07 -2.07
C GLY A 79 -30.09 -0.04 -1.02
N ASN A 80 -29.11 -0.84 -0.64
CA ASN A 80 -29.26 -1.85 0.40
C ASN A 80 -29.13 -1.23 1.80
N SER A 81 -30.26 -1.14 2.53
CA SER A 81 -30.35 -0.55 3.88
C SER A 81 -29.48 -1.26 4.95
N ASN A 82 -28.97 -2.47 4.67
CA ASN A 82 -28.05 -3.15 5.58
C ASN A 82 -26.67 -2.47 5.63
N PHE A 83 -26.27 -1.74 4.59
CA PHE A 83 -25.02 -0.96 4.56
C PHE A 83 -25.11 0.34 5.34
N ASP A 84 -26.32 0.84 5.60
CA ASP A 84 -26.57 2.03 6.42
C ASP A 84 -26.53 1.71 7.93
N LYS A 85 -26.59 0.45 8.32
CA LYS A 85 -26.55 0.03 9.73
C LYS A 85 -25.13 0.17 10.28
N LYS A 86 -24.95 1.12 11.20
CA LYS A 86 -23.68 1.48 11.86
C LYS A 86 -23.06 0.39 12.75
N ASN A 87 -23.59 -0.83 12.76
CA ASN A 87 -23.20 -1.91 13.68
C ASN A 87 -22.05 -2.79 13.14
N ARG A 88 -21.74 -2.74 11.86
CA ARG A 88 -20.66 -3.51 11.22
C ARG A 88 -19.84 -2.60 10.31
N THR A 89 -18.62 -3.01 10.00
CA THR A 89 -17.81 -2.30 8.99
C THR A 89 -18.38 -2.56 7.60
N PHE A 90 -18.15 -1.63 6.66
CA PHE A 90 -18.53 -1.82 5.25
C PHE A 90 -17.97 -3.15 4.69
N ALA A 91 -16.70 -3.46 4.98
CA ALA A 91 -16.06 -4.69 4.52
C ALA A 91 -16.78 -5.96 5.01
N SER A 92 -17.23 -6.00 6.27
CA SER A 92 -17.96 -7.15 6.80
C SER A 92 -19.35 -7.32 6.18
N ASN A 93 -20.05 -6.20 5.93
CA ASN A 93 -21.36 -6.25 5.25
C ASN A 93 -21.20 -6.70 3.79
N TYR A 94 -20.14 -6.22 3.13
CA TYR A 94 -19.85 -6.60 1.76
C TYR A 94 -19.50 -8.09 1.64
N ALA A 95 -18.66 -8.64 2.53
CA ALA A 95 -18.31 -10.05 2.55
C ALA A 95 -19.54 -10.95 2.75
N ALA A 96 -20.45 -10.56 3.66
CA ALA A 96 -21.69 -11.30 3.88
C ALA A 96 -22.63 -11.27 2.66
N ALA A 97 -22.76 -10.12 1.99
CA ALA A 97 -23.57 -10.01 0.78
C ALA A 97 -22.96 -10.78 -0.41
N LEU A 98 -21.63 -10.85 -0.50
CA LEU A 98 -20.94 -11.67 -1.50
C LEU A 98 -21.16 -13.15 -1.24
N GLU A 99 -21.06 -13.58 0.02
CA GLU A 99 -21.30 -14.97 0.44
C GLU A 99 -22.75 -15.40 0.11
N GLU A 100 -23.74 -14.57 0.43
CA GLU A 100 -25.13 -14.84 0.12
C GLU A 100 -25.35 -15.08 -1.39
N LYS A 101 -24.63 -14.34 -2.24
CA LYS A 101 -24.79 -14.42 -3.69
C LYS A 101 -23.96 -15.52 -4.34
N THR A 102 -22.77 -15.79 -3.82
CA THR A 102 -21.76 -16.63 -4.49
C THR A 102 -21.39 -17.89 -3.71
N GLY A 103 -21.78 -17.99 -2.43
CA GLY A 103 -21.37 -19.05 -1.52
C GLY A 103 -19.94 -18.91 -1.00
N PHE A 104 -19.21 -17.82 -1.32
CA PHE A 104 -17.84 -17.61 -0.88
C PHE A 104 -17.73 -16.43 0.08
N TYR A 105 -17.24 -16.70 1.31
CA TYR A 105 -17.00 -15.67 2.32
C TYR A 105 -15.60 -15.10 2.21
N LEU A 106 -15.51 -13.83 1.84
CA LEU A 106 -14.25 -13.13 1.57
C LEU A 106 -13.68 -12.50 2.85
N GLU A 107 -12.83 -13.23 3.60
CA GLU A 107 -12.25 -12.75 4.86
C GLU A 107 -10.73 -12.62 4.86
N ASN A 108 -10.04 -13.46 4.11
CA ASN A 108 -8.59 -13.51 4.11
C ASN A 108 -7.97 -12.34 3.35
N ALA A 109 -6.87 -11.81 3.88
CA ALA A 109 -6.30 -10.56 3.38
C ALA A 109 -5.78 -10.65 1.94
N ASN A 110 -5.24 -11.80 1.53
CA ASN A 110 -4.74 -11.94 0.17
C ASN A 110 -5.85 -12.29 -0.80
N ASP A 111 -6.89 -13.03 -0.38
CA ASP A 111 -8.10 -13.25 -1.17
C ASP A 111 -8.85 -11.94 -1.44
N ILE A 112 -8.97 -11.06 -0.43
CA ILE A 112 -9.51 -9.70 -0.60
C ILE A 112 -8.70 -8.91 -1.64
N LEU A 113 -7.38 -9.07 -1.65
CA LEU A 113 -6.53 -8.39 -2.62
C LEU A 113 -6.65 -9.01 -4.01
N ALA A 114 -6.69 -10.34 -4.15
CA ALA A 114 -6.93 -11.04 -5.40
C ALA A 114 -8.28 -10.66 -6.01
N PHE A 115 -9.33 -10.63 -5.19
CA PHE A 115 -10.66 -10.15 -5.57
C PHE A 115 -10.63 -8.68 -6.03
N SER A 116 -9.87 -7.81 -5.33
CA SER A 116 -9.72 -6.41 -5.73
C SER A 116 -9.01 -6.25 -7.09
N TYR A 117 -8.01 -7.10 -7.39
CA TYR A 117 -7.38 -7.14 -8.71
C TYR A 117 -8.36 -7.63 -9.79
N ALA A 118 -9.15 -8.66 -9.50
CA ALA A 118 -10.18 -9.15 -10.40
C ALA A 118 -11.20 -8.06 -10.76
N LYS A 119 -11.72 -7.35 -9.76
CA LYS A 119 -12.61 -6.19 -9.97
C LYS A 119 -11.93 -5.11 -10.81
N ALA A 120 -10.68 -4.80 -10.54
CA ALA A 120 -9.95 -3.78 -11.30
C ALA A 120 -9.76 -4.17 -12.76
N ILE A 121 -9.51 -5.45 -13.06
CA ILE A 121 -9.41 -5.99 -14.43
C ILE A 121 -10.76 -5.89 -15.14
N LEU A 122 -11.86 -6.28 -14.49
CA LEU A 122 -13.22 -6.18 -15.04
C LEU A 122 -13.60 -4.72 -15.32
N ASN A 123 -13.47 -3.85 -14.33
CA ASN A 123 -13.87 -2.45 -14.41
C ASN A 123 -13.07 -1.64 -15.45
N GLN A 124 -11.87 -2.10 -15.79
CA GLN A 124 -11.03 -1.50 -16.83
C GLN A 124 -11.17 -2.20 -18.20
N ASN A 125 -12.09 -3.16 -18.33
CA ASN A 125 -12.31 -3.96 -19.55
C ASN A 125 -11.02 -4.65 -20.06
N LEU A 126 -10.28 -5.28 -19.17
CA LEU A 126 -8.98 -5.88 -19.45
C LEU A 126 -8.97 -7.42 -19.47
N THR A 127 -10.10 -8.09 -19.34
CA THR A 127 -10.23 -9.56 -19.25
C THR A 127 -9.62 -10.31 -20.44
N GLU A 128 -9.71 -9.72 -21.63
CA GLU A 128 -9.10 -10.28 -22.87
C GLU A 128 -7.60 -10.02 -22.97
N LYS A 129 -7.06 -9.08 -22.17
CA LYS A 129 -5.66 -8.64 -22.25
C LYS A 129 -4.83 -9.17 -21.08
N ILE A 130 -5.40 -9.26 -19.89
CA ILE A 130 -4.68 -9.59 -18.66
C ILE A 130 -5.37 -10.77 -17.97
N LYS A 131 -4.60 -11.85 -17.77
CA LYS A 131 -5.04 -13.01 -16.99
C LYS A 131 -4.65 -12.82 -15.52
N LEU A 132 -5.59 -12.95 -14.60
CA LEU A 132 -5.28 -13.04 -13.19
C LEU A 132 -4.94 -14.49 -12.84
N ARG A 133 -3.82 -14.70 -12.17
CA ARG A 133 -3.37 -16.00 -11.67
C ARG A 133 -3.08 -15.92 -10.19
N THR A 134 -3.55 -16.88 -9.46
CA THR A 134 -3.31 -17.02 -8.02
C THR A 134 -2.33 -18.16 -7.76
N ILE A 135 -1.49 -17.99 -6.76
CA ILE A 135 -0.62 -19.04 -6.23
C ILE A 135 -0.95 -19.24 -4.76
N SER A 136 -1.04 -20.51 -4.35
CA SER A 136 -1.29 -20.85 -2.95
C SER A 136 -0.17 -20.33 -2.07
N ARG A 137 -0.53 -19.69 -0.97
CA ARG A 137 0.44 -19.33 0.07
C ARG A 137 0.87 -20.59 0.82
N VAL A 138 2.16 -20.79 0.92
CA VAL A 138 2.73 -21.91 1.64
C VAL A 138 2.93 -21.54 3.11
N SER A 139 2.28 -22.26 3.98
CA SER A 139 2.56 -22.50 5.42
C SER A 139 2.84 -21.35 6.39
N ALA A 140 2.55 -20.10 6.08
CA ALA A 140 2.59 -19.06 7.11
C ALA A 140 1.23 -18.35 7.12
N ASP A 141 0.42 -18.62 8.13
CA ASP A 141 -0.80 -17.84 8.36
C ASP A 141 -0.42 -16.37 8.45
N TYR A 142 -1.25 -15.52 7.84
CA TYR A 142 -1.02 -14.07 7.83
C TYR A 142 -0.85 -13.47 9.24
N HIS A 143 -1.35 -14.18 10.26
CA HIS A 143 -1.28 -13.81 11.66
C HIS A 143 -0.18 -14.49 12.46
N ASP A 144 0.64 -15.37 11.85
CA ASP A 144 1.78 -15.97 12.53
C ASP A 144 2.75 -14.89 12.98
N GLN A 145 2.89 -14.78 14.31
CA GLN A 145 3.74 -13.78 14.97
C GLN A 145 5.13 -14.31 15.30
N PHE A 146 5.41 -15.58 15.05
CA PHE A 146 6.67 -16.23 15.39
C PHE A 146 7.34 -16.79 14.15
N LEU A 147 8.67 -16.85 14.18
CA LEU A 147 9.44 -17.57 13.19
C LEU A 147 9.23 -19.07 13.43
N ASN A 148 8.88 -19.79 12.37
CA ASN A 148 8.77 -21.24 12.40
C ASN A 148 10.12 -21.87 12.07
N ASP A 149 10.31 -23.16 12.39
CA ASP A 149 11.54 -23.91 12.02
C ASP A 149 11.71 -24.12 10.50
N GLY A 150 10.80 -23.58 9.69
CA GLY A 150 10.85 -23.61 8.22
C GLY A 150 11.58 -22.40 7.63
N GLU A 151 11.87 -22.46 6.33
CA GLU A 151 12.54 -21.37 5.58
C GLU A 151 11.61 -20.19 5.23
N ILE A 152 10.29 -20.32 5.47
CA ILE A 152 9.29 -19.32 5.09
C ILE A 152 8.61 -18.77 6.35
N ALA A 153 8.65 -17.46 6.51
CA ALA A 153 7.97 -16.75 7.59
C ALA A 153 7.07 -15.61 7.07
N SER A 154 6.04 -15.27 7.85
CA SER A 154 5.21 -14.12 7.52
C SER A 154 6.01 -12.81 7.69
N ALA A 155 5.67 -11.78 6.92
CA ALA A 155 6.28 -10.47 7.09
C ALA A 155 6.01 -9.86 8.48
N THR A 156 4.98 -10.32 9.18
CA THR A 156 4.67 -9.92 10.57
C THR A 156 5.64 -10.60 11.53
N ALA A 157 5.89 -11.91 11.37
CA ALA A 157 6.86 -12.65 12.18
C ALA A 157 8.28 -12.06 11.99
N ILE A 158 8.70 -11.79 10.75
CA ILE A 158 10.02 -11.18 10.46
C ILE A 158 10.16 -9.82 11.16
N ARG A 159 9.15 -8.94 11.08
CA ARG A 159 9.22 -7.64 11.76
C ARG A 159 9.29 -7.76 13.27
N LYS A 160 8.53 -8.70 13.85
CA LYS A 160 8.55 -8.96 15.29
C LYS A 160 9.92 -9.49 15.72
N ALA A 161 10.45 -10.49 15.03
CA ALA A 161 11.79 -11.05 15.30
C ALA A 161 12.88 -9.97 15.24
N LEU A 162 12.84 -9.11 14.22
CA LEU A 162 13.75 -7.96 14.13
C LEU A 162 13.60 -7.01 15.31
N SER A 163 12.37 -6.73 15.79
CA SER A 163 12.15 -5.87 16.95
C SER A 163 12.66 -6.48 18.25
N GLU A 164 12.78 -7.80 18.31
CA GLU A 164 13.35 -8.58 19.43
C GLU A 164 14.86 -8.82 19.28
N GLY A 165 15.49 -8.25 18.22
CA GLY A 165 16.93 -8.40 17.96
C GLY A 165 17.36 -9.78 17.41
N GLN A 166 16.40 -10.55 16.91
CA GLN A 166 16.68 -11.87 16.33
C GLN A 166 17.22 -11.73 14.89
N ASN A 167 18.07 -12.69 14.49
CA ASN A 167 18.53 -12.80 13.10
C ASN A 167 17.38 -13.34 12.21
N VAL A 168 17.18 -12.73 11.06
CA VAL A 168 16.13 -13.08 10.09
C VAL A 168 16.69 -13.39 8.69
N ASP A 169 18.00 -13.49 8.52
CA ASP A 169 18.65 -13.62 7.20
C ASP A 169 18.22 -14.88 6.44
N SER A 170 17.84 -15.95 7.15
CA SER A 170 17.31 -17.17 6.53
C SER A 170 15.88 -17.04 5.99
N TYR A 171 15.13 -16.01 6.38
CA TYR A 171 13.72 -15.82 6.02
C TYR A 171 13.49 -14.74 4.98
N THR A 172 14.53 -14.06 4.54
CA THR A 172 14.42 -12.96 3.57
C THR A 172 15.71 -12.85 2.74
N PRO A 173 15.60 -12.57 1.43
CA PRO A 173 16.78 -12.32 0.59
C PRO A 173 17.43 -10.95 0.87
N MET A 174 16.85 -10.14 1.74
CA MET A 174 17.40 -8.83 2.10
C MET A 174 18.34 -8.97 3.28
N SER A 175 19.66 -8.82 3.04
CA SER A 175 20.68 -8.79 4.09
C SER A 175 20.65 -7.49 4.90
N ASP A 176 21.25 -7.54 6.08
CA ASP A 176 21.48 -6.38 6.95
C ASP A 176 20.21 -5.62 7.31
N LEU A 177 19.09 -6.30 7.50
CA LEU A 177 17.87 -5.68 8.01
C LEU A 177 18.08 -5.32 9.49
N GLN A 178 17.86 -4.05 9.80
CA GLN A 178 17.90 -3.54 11.16
C GLN A 178 16.54 -3.03 11.57
N TYR A 179 16.18 -3.32 12.82
CA TYR A 179 14.99 -2.73 13.41
C TYR A 179 15.24 -1.25 13.72
N THR A 180 14.27 -0.44 13.36
CA THR A 180 14.19 0.95 13.79
C THR A 180 12.87 1.13 14.50
N ASP A 181 12.89 1.69 15.69
CA ASP A 181 11.65 2.09 16.39
C ASP A 181 11.02 3.29 15.66
N TYR A 182 10.38 2.95 14.55
CA TYR A 182 9.70 3.93 13.69
C TYR A 182 8.43 4.48 14.35
N GLU A 183 7.81 3.74 15.27
CA GLU A 183 6.53 4.16 15.86
C GLU A 183 6.71 5.36 16.78
N ALA A 184 7.75 5.36 17.61
CA ALA A 184 8.06 6.49 18.46
C ALA A 184 8.35 7.77 17.66
N ARG A 185 9.17 7.65 16.59
CA ARG A 185 9.50 8.79 15.72
C ARG A 185 8.28 9.26 14.91
N LEU A 186 7.50 8.34 14.36
CA LEU A 186 6.25 8.63 13.67
C LEU A 186 5.29 9.39 14.60
N PHE A 187 5.15 8.91 15.83
CA PHE A 187 4.27 9.53 16.82
C PHE A 187 4.71 10.95 17.17
N GLN A 188 6.00 11.20 17.38
CA GLN A 188 6.50 12.55 17.67
C GLN A 188 6.17 13.55 16.56
N LEU A 189 6.39 13.17 15.29
CA LEU A 189 6.07 14.01 14.14
C LEU A 189 4.55 14.24 14.01
N LEU A 190 3.76 13.22 14.24
CA LEU A 190 2.29 13.31 14.26
C LEU A 190 1.79 14.20 15.41
N LYS A 191 2.33 14.01 16.62
CA LYS A 191 1.96 14.80 17.80
C LYS A 191 2.17 16.28 17.57
N TYR A 192 3.31 16.65 16.98
CA TYR A 192 3.56 18.04 16.58
C TYR A 192 2.47 18.56 15.62
N ARG A 193 2.22 17.82 14.53
CA ARG A 193 1.20 18.22 13.52
C ARG A 193 -0.19 18.35 14.13
N LEU A 194 -0.61 17.32 14.89
CA LEU A 194 -1.95 17.27 15.50
C LEU A 194 -2.16 18.34 16.57
N SER A 195 -1.08 18.76 17.25
CA SER A 195 -1.13 19.83 18.25
C SER A 195 -1.21 21.22 17.61
N THR A 196 -0.50 21.44 16.52
CA THR A 196 -0.34 22.76 15.88
C THR A 196 -1.37 23.04 14.80
N ASP A 197 -1.83 22.02 14.06
CA ASP A 197 -2.82 22.22 13.00
C ASP A 197 -4.21 22.48 13.57
N GLY A 198 -4.91 23.49 13.03
CA GLY A 198 -6.30 23.77 13.36
C GLY A 198 -7.27 22.75 12.75
N LEU A 199 -8.51 22.69 13.28
CA LEU A 199 -9.57 21.79 12.78
C LEU A 199 -9.79 21.90 11.26
N GLY A 200 -9.79 23.13 10.72
CA GLY A 200 -9.98 23.35 9.28
C GLY A 200 -8.83 22.76 8.43
N GLN A 201 -7.60 22.82 8.94
CA GLN A 201 -6.44 22.24 8.28
C GLN A 201 -6.53 20.70 8.27
N ILE A 202 -6.88 20.08 9.41
CA ILE A 202 -7.06 18.62 9.50
C ILE A 202 -8.21 18.17 8.61
N ARG A 203 -9.35 18.89 8.61
CA ARG A 203 -10.53 18.60 7.75
C ARG A 203 -10.20 18.62 6.26
N SER A 204 -9.27 19.45 5.82
CA SER A 204 -8.87 19.55 4.41
C SER A 204 -8.01 18.35 3.92
N ILE A 205 -7.58 17.48 4.83
CA ILE A 205 -6.74 16.32 4.51
C ILE A 205 -7.57 15.21 3.86
N TYR A 206 -6.97 14.54 2.89
CA TYR A 206 -7.59 13.42 2.19
C TYR A 206 -8.10 12.33 3.14
N GLN A 207 -9.33 11.87 2.93
CA GLN A 207 -10.05 10.89 3.74
C GLN A 207 -10.36 11.30 5.20
N VAL A 208 -10.09 12.53 5.61
CA VAL A 208 -10.63 13.07 6.86
C VAL A 208 -12.05 13.54 6.61
N ASN A 209 -13.03 12.78 7.09
CA ASN A 209 -14.46 13.03 6.90
C ASN A 209 -15.25 12.55 8.14
N GLU A 210 -16.56 12.79 8.12
CA GLU A 210 -17.50 12.30 9.14
C GLU A 210 -17.17 12.72 10.58
N GLY A 211 -16.53 13.89 10.76
CA GLY A 211 -16.16 14.40 12.07
C GLY A 211 -14.87 13.79 12.66
N MET A 212 -14.10 13.07 11.85
CA MET A 212 -12.84 12.46 12.28
C MET A 212 -11.83 13.51 12.80
N GLU A 213 -11.85 14.73 12.26
CA GLU A 213 -11.02 15.85 12.71
C GLU A 213 -11.27 16.21 14.18
N TYR A 214 -12.51 16.16 14.63
CA TYR A 214 -12.86 16.41 16.03
C TYR A 214 -12.37 15.28 16.93
N LEU A 215 -12.60 14.03 16.51
CA LEU A 215 -12.14 12.86 17.25
C LEU A 215 -10.62 12.86 17.44
N ILE A 216 -9.86 13.19 16.40
CA ILE A 216 -8.40 13.28 16.43
C ILE A 216 -7.96 14.42 17.36
N LYS A 217 -8.60 15.61 17.29
CA LYS A 217 -8.24 16.73 18.17
C LYS A 217 -8.53 16.42 19.62
N GLN A 218 -9.67 15.85 19.95
CA GLN A 218 -9.99 15.42 21.32
C GLN A 218 -9.02 14.35 21.83
N ALA A 219 -8.55 13.46 20.97
CA ALA A 219 -7.57 12.44 21.34
C ALA A 219 -6.20 13.07 21.68
N ILE A 220 -5.72 14.01 20.87
CA ILE A 220 -4.42 14.64 21.12
C ILE A 220 -4.43 15.57 22.34
N GLU A 221 -5.56 16.20 22.67
CA GLU A 221 -5.77 17.00 23.88
C GLU A 221 -5.64 16.18 25.17
N LYS A 222 -5.89 14.87 25.10
CA LYS A 222 -5.65 13.93 26.22
C LYS A 222 -4.17 13.61 26.41
N ASN A 223 -3.30 14.19 25.61
CA ASN A 223 -1.84 14.05 25.67
C ASN A 223 -1.35 12.59 25.65
N PRO A 224 -1.73 11.76 24.65
CA PRO A 224 -1.30 10.37 24.59
C PRO A 224 0.23 10.24 24.65
N SER A 225 0.69 9.17 25.32
CA SER A 225 2.11 8.88 25.54
C SER A 225 2.81 8.32 24.31
N ASP A 226 2.08 7.57 23.50
CA ASP A 226 2.62 6.86 22.33
C ASP A 226 1.58 6.72 21.21
N PHE A 227 2.02 6.09 20.11
CA PHE A 227 1.20 5.87 18.91
C PHE A 227 0.03 4.92 19.16
N GLY A 228 0.25 3.89 19.98
CA GLY A 228 -0.79 2.90 20.35
C GLY A 228 -1.92 3.54 21.16
N GLU A 229 -1.59 4.37 22.14
CA GLU A 229 -2.57 5.11 22.94
C GLU A 229 -3.36 6.11 22.06
N LEU A 230 -2.69 6.84 21.16
CA LEU A 230 -3.38 7.71 20.21
C LEU A 230 -4.37 6.91 19.35
N LEU A 231 -3.95 5.76 18.83
CA LEU A 231 -4.83 4.90 18.03
C LEU A 231 -6.01 4.37 18.84
N ALA A 232 -5.79 3.98 20.10
CA ALA A 232 -6.86 3.52 21.00
C ALA A 232 -7.92 4.62 21.23
N LEU A 233 -7.48 5.87 21.42
CA LEU A 233 -8.35 7.01 21.64
C LEU A 233 -9.21 7.39 20.42
N ILE A 234 -8.69 7.20 19.18
CA ILE A 234 -9.41 7.50 17.95
C ILE A 234 -10.15 6.29 17.37
N LYS A 235 -9.92 5.08 17.89
CA LYS A 235 -10.56 3.84 17.41
C LYS A 235 -12.05 3.83 17.73
N SER A 236 -12.84 3.58 16.72
CA SER A 236 -14.30 3.41 16.85
C SER A 236 -14.76 2.21 16.03
N LYS A 237 -16.03 1.80 16.19
CA LYS A 237 -16.63 0.73 15.37
C LYS A 237 -16.66 1.07 13.87
N ARG A 238 -16.60 2.36 13.51
CA ARG A 238 -16.65 2.84 12.10
C ARG A 238 -15.34 2.71 11.37
N TYR A 239 -14.20 2.80 12.07
CA TYR A 239 -12.90 2.91 11.45
C TYR A 239 -12.04 1.68 11.77
N THR A 240 -11.52 1.03 10.73
CA THR A 240 -10.50 0.01 10.90
C THR A 240 -9.15 0.64 11.25
N PHE A 241 -8.28 -0.09 11.93
CA PHE A 241 -6.91 0.38 12.21
C PHE A 241 -6.16 0.77 10.92
N ALA A 242 -6.31 -0.03 9.86
CA ALA A 242 -5.68 0.27 8.57
C ALA A 242 -6.16 1.61 7.97
N ARG A 243 -7.44 1.98 8.14
CA ARG A 243 -7.95 3.30 7.72
C ARG A 243 -7.35 4.41 8.59
N LEU A 244 -7.31 4.23 9.90
CA LEU A 244 -6.73 5.22 10.82
C LEU A 244 -5.24 5.46 10.53
N HIS A 245 -4.46 4.40 10.34
CA HIS A 245 -3.05 4.51 9.96
C HIS A 245 -2.86 5.33 8.67
N ARG A 246 -3.65 5.05 7.61
CA ARG A 246 -3.57 5.81 6.36
C ARG A 246 -3.90 7.29 6.56
N VAL A 247 -4.99 7.58 7.28
CA VAL A 247 -5.40 8.97 7.54
C VAL A 247 -4.34 9.72 8.35
N LEU A 248 -3.75 9.10 9.37
CA LEU A 248 -2.67 9.70 10.14
C LEU A 248 -1.43 9.99 9.28
N VAL A 249 -1.10 9.10 8.33
CA VAL A 249 -0.02 9.36 7.37
C VAL A 249 -0.39 10.50 6.41
N TYR A 250 -1.62 10.60 5.95
CA TYR A 250 -2.05 11.74 5.11
C TYR A 250 -1.98 13.06 5.88
N ILE A 251 -2.35 13.07 7.17
CA ILE A 251 -2.20 14.26 8.04
C ILE A 251 -0.71 14.60 8.18
N LEU A 252 0.13 13.63 8.51
CA LEU A 252 1.56 13.81 8.66
C LEU A 252 2.18 14.45 7.41
N LEU A 253 1.82 13.93 6.24
CA LEU A 253 2.30 14.41 4.94
C LEU A 253 1.55 15.65 4.44
N ASN A 254 0.52 16.14 5.16
CA ASN A 254 -0.32 17.25 4.72
C ASN A 254 -0.82 17.08 3.27
N ILE A 255 -1.43 15.93 2.98
CA ILE A 255 -1.94 15.61 1.65
C ILE A 255 -3.42 15.98 1.57
N LYS A 256 -3.75 16.96 0.75
CA LYS A 256 -5.11 17.44 0.55
C LYS A 256 -5.84 16.65 -0.54
N VAL A 257 -7.17 16.76 -0.55
CA VAL A 257 -8.05 16.06 -1.51
C VAL A 257 -7.68 16.39 -2.96
N ASP A 258 -7.49 17.68 -3.27
CA ASP A 258 -7.14 18.16 -4.61
C ASP A 258 -5.79 17.61 -5.09
N GLN A 259 -4.78 17.59 -4.21
CA GLN A 259 -3.46 17.05 -4.50
C GLN A 259 -3.51 15.55 -4.81
N MET A 260 -4.28 14.79 -4.01
CA MET A 260 -4.45 13.36 -4.22
C MET A 260 -5.16 13.08 -5.55
N ASN A 261 -6.24 13.79 -5.82
CA ASN A 261 -7.00 13.64 -7.06
C ASN A 261 -6.16 13.99 -8.29
N LEU A 262 -5.40 15.08 -8.23
CA LEU A 262 -4.50 15.48 -9.31
C LEU A 262 -3.42 14.42 -9.59
N ALA A 263 -2.83 13.83 -8.53
CA ALA A 263 -1.82 12.79 -8.66
C ALA A 263 -2.42 11.52 -9.30
N MET A 264 -3.62 11.10 -8.89
CA MET A 264 -4.29 9.93 -9.49
C MET A 264 -4.69 10.14 -10.96
N GLN A 265 -4.97 11.39 -11.36
CA GLN A 265 -5.27 11.72 -12.76
C GLN A 265 -4.03 11.69 -13.65
N ASN A 266 -2.84 11.93 -13.08
CA ASN A 266 -1.58 12.03 -13.81
C ASN A 266 -0.58 10.93 -13.35
N PRO A 267 -0.87 9.65 -13.57
CA PRO A 267 0.00 8.57 -13.15
C PRO A 267 1.30 8.53 -13.96
N TYR A 268 2.30 7.84 -13.42
CA TYR A 268 3.61 7.65 -14.04
C TYR A 268 4.19 6.29 -13.63
N HIS A 269 5.18 5.84 -14.40
CA HIS A 269 6.00 4.66 -14.08
C HIS A 269 7.32 5.12 -13.45
N ARG A 270 7.51 4.91 -12.16
CA ARG A 270 8.78 5.16 -11.47
C ARG A 270 9.66 3.91 -11.55
N LEU A 271 10.64 3.91 -12.44
CA LEU A 271 11.58 2.80 -12.60
C LEU A 271 12.60 2.81 -11.45
N LEU A 272 12.72 1.71 -10.72
CA LEU A 272 13.67 1.51 -9.63
C LEU A 272 14.82 0.56 -10.01
N GLY A 273 14.57 -0.42 -10.88
CA GLY A 273 15.61 -1.36 -11.29
C GLY A 273 15.26 -2.09 -12.59
N PHE A 274 16.29 -2.56 -13.30
CA PHE A 274 16.15 -3.32 -14.53
C PHE A 274 17.37 -4.21 -14.82
N THR A 275 17.11 -5.34 -15.50
CA THR A 275 18.13 -6.18 -16.13
C THR A 275 18.33 -5.75 -17.59
N GLU A 276 19.32 -6.36 -18.27
CA GLU A 276 19.51 -6.16 -19.72
C GLU A 276 18.23 -6.50 -20.51
N LYS A 277 17.53 -7.58 -20.14
CA LYS A 277 16.26 -7.97 -20.77
C LYS A 277 15.15 -6.95 -20.50
N GLY A 278 15.09 -6.41 -19.27
CA GLY A 278 14.18 -5.31 -18.93
C GLY A 278 14.48 -4.05 -19.74
N ARG A 279 15.75 -3.72 -19.95
CA ARG A 279 16.19 -2.59 -20.77
C ARG A 279 15.75 -2.75 -22.23
N GLN A 280 15.93 -3.94 -22.81
CA GLN A 280 15.48 -4.27 -24.17
C GLN A 280 13.97 -4.09 -24.29
N TYR A 281 13.18 -4.61 -23.35
CA TYR A 281 11.74 -4.43 -23.32
C TYR A 281 11.33 -2.95 -23.31
N LEU A 282 11.93 -2.14 -22.43
CA LEU A 282 11.65 -0.69 -22.37
C LEU A 282 12.02 0.02 -23.68
N HIS A 283 13.10 -0.40 -24.34
CA HIS A 283 13.49 0.15 -25.64
C HIS A 283 12.50 -0.21 -26.75
N GLU A 284 12.08 -1.48 -26.83
CA GLU A 284 11.09 -1.95 -27.80
C GLU A 284 9.71 -1.29 -27.63
N LYS A 285 9.36 -0.99 -26.39
CA LYS A 285 8.07 -0.37 -26.03
C LYS A 285 8.13 1.16 -25.95
N LYS A 286 9.26 1.75 -26.28
CA LYS A 286 9.43 3.22 -26.25
C LYS A 286 8.35 3.93 -27.07
N GLY A 287 7.67 4.90 -26.44
CA GLY A 287 6.57 5.65 -27.05
C GLY A 287 5.24 4.91 -27.13
N ARG A 288 5.13 3.68 -26.59
CA ARG A 288 3.87 2.91 -26.55
C ARG A 288 3.16 2.97 -25.21
N PHE A 289 3.80 3.49 -24.18
CA PHE A 289 3.19 3.72 -22.88
C PHE A 289 2.46 5.07 -22.87
N ASN A 290 1.26 5.09 -22.30
CA ASN A 290 0.49 6.32 -22.14
C ASN A 290 1.01 7.18 -20.98
N PHE A 291 1.64 6.55 -19.99
CA PHE A 291 2.19 7.24 -18.83
C PHE A 291 3.69 7.42 -18.95
N PRO A 292 4.22 8.58 -18.50
CA PRO A 292 5.65 8.83 -18.56
C PRO A 292 6.44 7.87 -17.66
N THR A 293 7.56 7.36 -18.16
CA THR A 293 8.51 6.57 -17.39
C THR A 293 9.58 7.50 -16.80
N ILE A 294 9.68 7.52 -15.48
CA ILE A 294 10.61 8.35 -14.71
C ILE A 294 11.73 7.47 -14.16
N SER A 295 12.91 7.56 -14.76
CA SER A 295 14.13 6.88 -14.31
C SER A 295 15.05 7.80 -13.51
N HIS A 296 15.03 9.09 -13.79
CA HIS A 296 15.83 10.11 -13.11
C HIS A 296 14.91 11.16 -12.47
N VAL A 297 15.23 11.57 -11.25
CA VAL A 297 14.47 12.59 -10.51
C VAL A 297 15.37 13.77 -10.21
N ASP A 298 15.08 14.89 -10.87
CA ASP A 298 15.62 16.20 -10.54
C ASP A 298 14.66 16.97 -9.60
N GLN A 299 15.07 18.13 -9.14
CA GLN A 299 14.27 18.97 -8.24
C GLN A 299 12.92 19.39 -8.87
N LYS A 300 12.90 19.62 -10.18
CA LYS A 300 11.68 20.01 -10.90
C LYS A 300 10.69 18.86 -10.94
N THR A 301 11.13 17.66 -11.28
CA THR A 301 10.33 16.43 -11.29
C THR A 301 9.83 16.10 -9.89
N ALA A 302 10.70 16.19 -8.88
CA ALA A 302 10.35 15.96 -7.47
C ALA A 302 9.23 16.90 -6.98
N ASN A 303 9.25 18.16 -7.39
CA ASN A 303 8.27 19.16 -6.94
C ASN A 303 6.97 19.18 -7.77
N LYS A 304 6.91 18.47 -8.88
CA LYS A 304 5.73 18.39 -9.77
C LYS A 304 5.13 16.98 -9.79
N SER A 305 5.64 16.15 -10.69
CA SER A 305 5.06 14.82 -10.95
C SER A 305 5.15 13.88 -9.75
N LEU A 306 6.25 13.97 -8.97
CA LEU A 306 6.48 13.13 -7.80
C LEU A 306 6.23 13.85 -6.46
N ALA A 307 5.53 14.98 -6.42
CA ALA A 307 5.45 15.81 -5.22
C ALA A 307 5.00 15.07 -3.96
N ILE A 308 4.04 14.16 -4.09
CA ILE A 308 3.56 13.33 -2.96
C ILE A 308 4.61 12.29 -2.58
N ASP A 309 5.15 11.55 -3.55
CA ASP A 309 6.15 10.50 -3.33
C ASP A 309 7.44 11.07 -2.75
N TYR A 310 7.90 12.20 -3.28
CA TYR A 310 9.08 12.90 -2.77
C TYR A 310 8.89 13.34 -1.32
N LYS A 311 7.73 13.93 -1.00
CA LYS A 311 7.38 14.30 0.38
C LYS A 311 7.34 13.08 1.30
N ALA A 312 6.76 11.98 0.83
CA ALA A 312 6.73 10.72 1.57
C ALA A 312 8.15 10.18 1.81
N GLY A 313 9.02 10.25 0.82
CA GLY A 313 10.43 9.87 0.93
C GLY A 313 11.21 10.70 1.95
N LEU A 314 10.99 12.04 1.98
CA LEU A 314 11.62 12.91 2.97
C LEU A 314 11.19 12.56 4.41
N VAL A 315 9.90 12.35 4.64
CA VAL A 315 9.38 11.99 5.96
C VAL A 315 9.80 10.57 6.34
N TYR A 316 9.81 9.64 5.38
CA TYR A 316 10.34 8.30 5.59
C TYR A 316 11.79 8.33 6.10
N ASN A 317 12.65 9.15 5.50
CA ASN A 317 14.03 9.31 5.95
C ASN A 317 14.14 9.82 7.39
N GLN A 318 13.27 10.75 7.78
CA GLN A 318 13.25 11.25 9.18
C GLN A 318 12.80 10.15 10.16
N ILE A 319 11.80 9.35 9.79
CA ILE A 319 11.30 8.26 10.63
C ILE A 319 12.33 7.15 10.77
N MET A 320 12.98 6.76 9.66
CA MET A 320 13.89 5.63 9.59
C MET A 320 15.37 6.01 9.80
N ASP A 321 15.66 7.28 10.03
CA ASP A 321 17.03 7.81 10.19
C ASP A 321 17.94 7.58 8.98
N TYR A 322 17.38 7.61 7.78
CA TYR A 322 18.18 7.51 6.56
C TYR A 322 18.78 8.85 6.17
N LYS A 323 20.09 8.87 5.91
CA LYS A 323 20.82 10.07 5.46
C LYS A 323 20.76 10.27 3.94
N SER A 324 20.56 9.19 3.19
CA SER A 324 20.48 9.23 1.72
C SER A 324 19.09 9.61 1.23
N THR A 325 19.01 10.39 0.14
CA THR A 325 17.72 10.72 -0.48
C THR A 325 17.06 9.48 -1.07
N GLN A 326 15.73 9.45 -1.04
CA GLN A 326 14.96 8.35 -1.64
C GLN A 326 14.75 8.54 -3.15
N ASP A 327 14.82 9.76 -3.66
CA ASP A 327 14.41 10.06 -5.03
C ASP A 327 15.46 10.84 -5.83
N ILE A 328 15.86 12.03 -5.34
CA ILE A 328 16.78 12.93 -6.05
C ILE A 328 18.17 12.30 -6.13
N LYS A 329 18.80 12.39 -7.30
CA LYS A 329 20.14 11.83 -7.59
C LYS A 329 20.25 10.31 -7.42
N ARG A 330 19.11 9.61 -7.41
CA ARG A 330 19.10 8.14 -7.42
C ARG A 330 18.84 7.65 -8.84
N THR A 331 19.70 6.75 -9.30
CA THR A 331 19.54 6.05 -10.59
C THR A 331 18.94 4.69 -10.36
N PRO A 332 18.18 4.15 -11.34
CA PRO A 332 17.72 2.77 -11.27
C PRO A 332 18.88 1.78 -11.10
N ILE A 333 18.62 0.72 -10.36
CA ILE A 333 19.53 -0.41 -10.19
C ILE A 333 19.68 -1.10 -11.55
N GLN A 334 20.90 -1.45 -11.91
CA GLN A 334 21.24 -2.19 -13.13
C GLN A 334 21.88 -3.51 -12.75
N SER A 335 21.40 -4.61 -13.34
CA SER A 335 21.95 -5.96 -13.16
C SER A 335 22.19 -6.62 -14.52
#